data_955bff5bbf1af82e462af3cb40b8fc19
#
_entry.id   955bff5bbf1af82e462af3cb40b8fc19
#
_cell.length_a   1.000
_cell.length_b   1.000
_cell.length_c   1.000
_cell.angle_alpha   90.00
_cell.angle_beta   90.00
_cell.angle_gamma   90.00
#
_symmetry.space_group_name_H-M   'P 1'
#
loop_
_entity.id
_entity.type
_entity.pdbx_description
1 polymer ?
#
loop_
_entity_poly.entity_id
_entity_poly.type
_entity_poly.pdbx_seq_one_letter_code
_entity_poly.pdbx_strand_id
1 'polypeptide(L)'
;MNQSPVATEHAAAQAHSSIRRGADRIELRGLRAFGHHGVFDHERRDGQEFVVDLTVWVDFAVAAASDDLVATVDYGQLAENAVRIIQGPPRNLIETVVSEIADDVMTDPRISSVEVVVHKPAAPIPHAFADVRVVTSRHRGEPAV
;
A
#
# COMPACT_ATOMS: atom_id res chain seq x y z
N MET A 1 20.29 8.26 -28.05
CA MET A 1 19.69 8.24 -27.88
C MET A 1 18.73 8.60 -27.64
N ASN A 2 18.24 8.48 -27.65
CA ASN A 2 17.40 8.79 -27.56
C ASN A 2 16.67 9.02 -26.62
N GLN A 3 16.71 8.96 -26.12
CA GLN A 3 15.98 9.26 -25.11
C GLN A 3 14.92 10.14 -25.33
N SER A 4 14.87 10.77 -26.35
CA SER A 4 13.88 11.70 -26.68
C SER A 4 12.52 11.08 -26.63
N PRO A 5 12.34 9.91 -27.10
CA PRO A 5 11.01 9.34 -27.10
C PRO A 5 10.46 9.24 -25.70
N VAL A 6 11.30 8.89 -24.81
CA VAL A 6 10.90 8.79 -23.45
C VAL A 6 10.41 10.09 -22.91
N ALA A 7 11.16 11.13 -23.21
CA ALA A 7 10.78 12.43 -22.77
C ALA A 7 9.44 12.79 -23.35
N THR A 8 9.19 12.39 -24.55
CA THR A 8 7.94 12.72 -25.20
C THR A 8 6.77 12.04 -24.54
N GLU A 9 6.95 10.81 -24.18
CA GLU A 9 5.91 10.12 -23.52
C GLU A 9 5.60 10.73 -22.22
N HIS A 10 6.61 11.19 -21.55
CA HIS A 10 6.41 11.84 -20.32
C HIS A 10 5.59 13.07 -20.52
N ALA A 11 5.76 13.74 -21.63
CA ALA A 11 5.03 14.93 -21.89
C ALA A 11 3.55 14.63 -21.91
N ALA A 12 3.18 13.54 -22.46
CA ALA A 12 1.79 13.21 -22.50
C ALA A 12 1.25 13.06 -21.10
N ALA A 13 2.01 12.49 -20.25
CA ALA A 13 1.60 12.30 -18.90
C ALA A 13 1.93 13.50 -18.08
N GLN A 14 2.47 14.50 -18.69
CA GLN A 14 2.87 15.62 -17.98
C GLN A 14 1.80 16.42 -17.49
N ALA A 15 0.65 16.24 -17.99
CA ALA A 15 -0.46 16.87 -17.40
C ALA A 15 -0.41 16.48 -15.95
N HIS A 16 0.34 15.47 -15.68
CA HIS A 16 0.52 15.00 -14.35
C HIS A 16 1.91 15.24 -13.88
N SER A 17 2.46 16.38 -14.19
CA SER A 17 3.84 16.62 -13.83
C SER A 17 4.05 16.48 -12.34
N SER A 18 3.07 16.80 -11.55
CA SER A 18 3.21 16.64 -10.11
C SER A 18 3.33 15.15 -9.80
N ILE A 19 2.72 14.31 -10.58
CA ILE A 19 2.85 12.91 -10.41
C ILE A 19 4.24 12.48 -10.72
N ARG A 20 4.82 13.12 -11.73
CA ARG A 20 6.16 12.79 -12.09
C ARG A 20 7.11 12.98 -10.99
N ARG A 21 6.94 14.05 -10.26
CA ARG A 21 7.80 14.32 -9.17
C ARG A 21 7.79 13.23 -8.15
N GLY A 22 6.71 12.53 -7.99
CA GLY A 22 6.63 11.46 -7.04
C GLY A 22 6.54 10.13 -7.72
N ALA A 23 7.19 9.97 -8.86
CA ALA A 23 7.10 8.74 -9.63
C ALA A 23 7.90 7.58 -9.06
N ASP A 24 8.91 7.85 -8.25
CA ASP A 24 9.68 6.78 -7.63
C ASP A 24 8.81 6.07 -6.61
N ARG A 25 8.91 4.76 -6.58
CA ARG A 25 8.07 4.01 -5.64
C ARG A 25 8.74 2.73 -5.18
N ILE A 26 8.33 2.29 -4.02
CA ILE A 26 8.73 1.00 -3.46
C ILE A 26 7.48 0.15 -3.41
N GLU A 27 7.58 -1.07 -3.92
CA GLU A 27 6.46 -2.00 -3.93
C GLU A 27 6.79 -3.20 -3.06
N LEU A 28 6.02 -3.41 -2.01
CA LEU A 28 6.13 -4.57 -1.14
C LEU A 28 4.92 -5.45 -1.44
N ARG A 29 5.14 -6.61 -2.00
CA ARG A 29 4.06 -7.43 -2.53
C ARG A 29 4.02 -8.79 -1.84
N GLY A 30 2.81 -9.26 -1.58
CA GLY A 30 2.62 -10.60 -1.09
C GLY A 30 2.96 -10.80 0.38
N LEU A 31 2.82 -9.75 1.17
CA LEU A 31 3.07 -9.82 2.60
C LEU A 31 1.93 -10.61 3.26
N ARG A 32 2.23 -11.71 3.92
CA ARG A 32 1.22 -12.56 4.51
C ARG A 32 1.14 -12.38 6.01
N ALA A 33 -0.07 -12.36 6.53
CA ALA A 33 -0.27 -12.28 7.96
C ALA A 33 -1.62 -12.90 8.30
N PHE A 34 -1.71 -13.47 9.49
CA PHE A 34 -2.91 -14.14 9.94
C PHE A 34 -3.75 -13.18 10.78
N GLY A 35 -5.03 -13.11 10.51
CA GLY A 35 -5.90 -12.21 11.24
C GLY A 35 -7.29 -12.80 11.39
N HIS A 36 -8.14 -12.09 12.17
CA HIS A 36 -9.47 -12.57 12.51
C HIS A 36 -10.54 -11.59 12.06
N HIS A 37 -10.36 -11.01 10.88
CA HIS A 37 -11.26 -10.00 10.37
C HIS A 37 -12.39 -10.62 9.58
N GLY A 38 -13.61 -10.17 9.79
CA GLY A 38 -14.77 -10.62 9.07
C GLY A 38 -16.02 -10.47 9.93
N VAL A 39 -17.18 -10.56 9.27
CA VAL A 39 -18.45 -10.39 9.96
C VAL A 39 -18.98 -11.70 10.55
N PHE A 40 -18.48 -12.84 10.05
CA PHE A 40 -18.98 -14.12 10.53
C PHE A 40 -18.24 -14.59 11.78
N ASP A 41 -18.97 -15.21 12.69
CA ASP A 41 -18.37 -15.68 13.94
C ASP A 41 -17.20 -16.62 13.70
N HIS A 42 -17.31 -17.52 12.73
CA HIS A 42 -16.23 -18.45 12.47
C HIS A 42 -14.96 -17.77 11.96
N GLU A 43 -15.10 -16.64 11.26
CA GLU A 43 -13.93 -15.89 10.80
C GLU A 43 -13.22 -15.27 11.99
N ARG A 44 -13.99 -14.78 12.93
CA ARG A 44 -13.41 -14.12 14.11
C ARG A 44 -12.81 -15.15 15.06
N ARG A 45 -13.38 -16.33 15.12
CA ARG A 45 -12.90 -17.39 16.00
C ARG A 45 -11.66 -18.05 15.44
N ASP A 46 -11.73 -18.47 14.19
CA ASP A 46 -10.68 -19.29 13.58
C ASP A 46 -9.60 -18.50 12.87
N GLY A 47 -9.94 -17.36 12.35
CA GLY A 47 -8.98 -16.53 11.61
C GLY A 47 -8.65 -17.10 10.24
N GLN A 48 -7.85 -16.36 9.50
CA GLN A 48 -7.42 -16.77 8.17
C GLN A 48 -6.22 -15.95 7.73
N GLU A 49 -5.56 -16.39 6.69
CA GLU A 49 -4.42 -15.67 6.16
C GLU A 49 -4.92 -14.53 5.27
N PHE A 50 -4.34 -13.36 5.45
CA PHE A 50 -4.55 -12.21 4.59
C PHE A 50 -3.25 -11.90 3.87
N VAL A 51 -3.33 -11.28 2.72
CA VAL A 51 -2.15 -10.90 1.95
C VAL A 51 -2.23 -9.39 1.72
N VAL A 52 -1.13 -8.69 1.94
CA VAL A 52 -1.09 -7.24 1.80
C VAL A 52 -0.06 -6.85 0.75
N ASP A 53 -0.43 -5.95 -0.14
CA ASP A 53 0.51 -5.32 -1.06
C ASP A 53 0.52 -3.84 -0.73
N LEU A 54 1.70 -3.27 -0.63
CA LEU A 54 1.88 -1.85 -0.37
C LEU A 54 2.71 -1.25 -1.48
N THR A 55 2.25 -0.13 -2.02
CA THR A 55 3.07 0.66 -2.93
C THR A 55 3.16 2.05 -2.33
N VAL A 56 4.37 2.52 -2.08
CA VAL A 56 4.57 3.86 -1.53
C VAL A 56 5.38 4.68 -2.52
N TRP A 57 4.95 5.90 -2.74
CA TRP A 57 5.65 6.82 -3.64
C TRP A 57 6.49 7.77 -2.79
N VAL A 58 7.78 7.78 -3.06
CA VAL A 58 8.76 8.60 -2.35
C VAL A 58 9.76 9.12 -3.36
N ASP A 59 10.42 10.20 -3.02
CA ASP A 59 11.47 10.75 -3.88
C ASP A 59 12.78 10.07 -3.49
N PHE A 60 13.43 9.41 -4.42
CA PHE A 60 14.67 8.68 -4.16
C PHE A 60 15.93 9.54 -4.19
N ALA A 61 15.79 10.80 -4.59
CA ALA A 61 16.97 11.60 -4.90
C ALA A 61 18.01 11.66 -3.76
N VAL A 62 17.56 11.96 -2.56
CA VAL A 62 18.49 12.09 -1.44
C VAL A 62 19.09 10.74 -1.06
N ALA A 63 18.24 9.72 -0.97
CA ALA A 63 18.71 8.40 -0.58
C ALA A 63 19.68 7.82 -1.60
N ALA A 64 19.38 8.00 -2.88
CA ALA A 64 20.26 7.50 -3.95
C ALA A 64 21.60 8.21 -3.95
N ALA A 65 21.61 9.48 -3.63
CA ALA A 65 22.85 10.25 -3.60
C ALA A 65 23.70 9.92 -2.40
N SER A 66 23.07 9.69 -1.25
CA SER A 66 23.82 9.47 0.01
C SER A 66 24.03 7.98 0.31
N ASP A 67 23.23 7.12 -0.28
CA ASP A 67 23.24 5.68 0.01
C ASP A 67 23.05 5.41 1.50
N ASP A 68 22.15 6.18 2.13
CA ASP A 68 21.94 6.11 3.57
C ASP A 68 20.48 5.79 3.85
N LEU A 69 20.24 4.75 4.63
CA LEU A 69 18.92 4.29 4.97
C LEU A 69 18.08 5.38 5.63
N VAL A 70 18.72 6.22 6.40
CA VAL A 70 17.99 7.26 7.13
C VAL A 70 17.36 8.28 6.18
N ALA A 71 17.78 8.31 4.94
CA ALA A 71 17.25 9.23 3.95
C ALA A 71 16.08 8.66 3.16
N THR A 72 15.64 7.46 3.48
CA THR A 72 14.54 6.81 2.77
C THR A 72 13.58 6.15 3.74
N VAL A 73 12.55 5.55 3.17
CA VAL A 73 11.55 4.80 3.94
C VAL A 73 12.09 3.41 4.20
N ASP A 74 11.96 2.96 5.45
CA ASP A 74 12.35 1.62 5.83
C ASP A 74 11.17 0.69 5.55
N TYR A 75 11.23 -0.04 4.45
CA TYR A 75 10.11 -0.93 4.08
C TYR A 75 9.95 -2.11 5.04
N GLY A 76 11.00 -2.48 5.76
CA GLY A 76 10.87 -3.49 6.80
C GLY A 76 9.94 -3.01 7.90
N GLN A 77 10.02 -1.73 8.25
CA GLN A 77 9.14 -1.15 9.24
C GLN A 77 7.71 -1.05 8.72
N LEU A 78 7.55 -0.74 7.43
CA LEU A 78 6.23 -0.73 6.82
C LEU A 78 5.58 -2.11 6.91
N ALA A 79 6.37 -3.15 6.64
CA ALA A 79 5.88 -4.52 6.71
C ALA A 79 5.46 -4.87 8.15
N GLU A 80 6.30 -4.51 9.10
CA GLU A 80 6.04 -4.80 10.50
C GLU A 80 4.73 -4.15 10.95
N ASN A 81 4.53 -2.90 10.56
CA ASN A 81 3.33 -2.16 10.95
C ASN A 81 2.07 -2.77 10.32
N ALA A 82 2.15 -3.15 9.06
CA ALA A 82 1.01 -3.76 8.38
C ALA A 82 0.66 -5.10 9.01
N VAL A 83 1.65 -5.92 9.32
CA VAL A 83 1.43 -7.20 9.97
C VAL A 83 0.76 -6.98 11.32
N ARG A 84 1.22 -5.98 12.06
CA ARG A 84 0.66 -5.70 13.37
C ARG A 84 -0.83 -5.34 13.27
N ILE A 85 -1.21 -4.59 12.24
CA ILE A 85 -2.61 -4.22 12.05
C ILE A 85 -3.43 -5.46 11.69
N ILE A 86 -2.92 -6.30 10.80
CA ILE A 86 -3.63 -7.53 10.42
C ILE A 86 -3.83 -8.43 11.64
N GLN A 87 -2.81 -8.55 12.48
CA GLN A 87 -2.86 -9.42 13.65
C GLN A 87 -3.59 -8.79 14.83
N GLY A 88 -3.95 -7.54 14.71
CA GLY A 88 -4.56 -6.80 15.81
C GLY A 88 -6.02 -7.14 16.02
N PRO A 89 -6.72 -6.30 16.79
CA PRO A 89 -8.13 -6.57 17.11
C PRO A 89 -8.96 -6.76 15.85
N PRO A 90 -9.92 -7.68 15.87
CA PRO A 90 -10.72 -7.99 14.69
C PRO A 90 -11.56 -6.80 14.24
N ARG A 91 -11.63 -6.61 12.94
CA ARG A 91 -12.54 -5.66 12.31
C ARG A 91 -13.57 -6.43 11.53
N ASN A 92 -14.76 -5.89 11.39
CA ASN A 92 -15.81 -6.56 10.61
C ASN A 92 -15.47 -6.54 9.12
N LEU A 93 -14.88 -5.45 8.67
CA LEU A 93 -14.69 -5.23 7.23
C LEU A 93 -13.21 -5.09 6.89
N ILE A 94 -12.81 -5.71 5.80
CA ILE A 94 -11.43 -5.52 5.35
C ILE A 94 -11.22 -4.11 4.79
N GLU A 95 -12.29 -3.42 4.44
CA GLU A 95 -12.23 -2.00 4.09
C GLU A 95 -11.69 -1.17 5.25
N THR A 96 -12.08 -1.53 6.47
CA THR A 96 -11.56 -0.86 7.65
C THR A 96 -10.07 -1.16 7.81
N VAL A 97 -9.70 -2.40 7.61
CA VAL A 97 -8.31 -2.83 7.75
C VAL A 97 -7.41 -2.13 6.74
N VAL A 98 -7.82 -2.09 5.47
CA VAL A 98 -7.02 -1.49 4.42
C VAL A 98 -6.86 0.01 4.66
N SER A 99 -7.89 0.65 5.19
CA SER A 99 -7.84 2.07 5.50
C SER A 99 -6.89 2.37 6.66
N GLU A 100 -6.92 1.53 7.69
CA GLU A 100 -6.00 1.70 8.82
C GLU A 100 -4.54 1.55 8.39
N ILE A 101 -4.27 0.60 7.52
CA ILE A 101 -2.90 0.42 7.02
C ILE A 101 -2.48 1.65 6.23
N ALA A 102 -3.36 2.15 5.35
CA ALA A 102 -3.04 3.32 4.55
C ALA A 102 -2.78 4.54 5.41
N ASP A 103 -3.61 4.75 6.43
CA ASP A 103 -3.43 5.90 7.31
C ASP A 103 -2.13 5.79 8.10
N ASP A 104 -1.79 4.59 8.55
CA ASP A 104 -0.55 4.37 9.28
C ASP A 104 0.66 4.66 8.39
N VAL A 105 0.65 4.19 7.16
CA VAL A 105 1.75 4.41 6.22
C VAL A 105 1.95 5.91 5.99
N MET A 106 0.86 6.65 5.88
CA MET A 106 0.94 8.09 5.60
C MET A 106 1.39 8.92 6.79
N THR A 107 1.63 8.32 7.94
CA THR A 107 2.23 9.08 9.05
C THR A 107 3.69 9.40 8.76
N ASP A 108 4.33 8.71 7.82
CA ASP A 108 5.70 9.02 7.43
C ASP A 108 5.66 10.17 6.41
N PRO A 109 6.18 11.34 6.77
CA PRO A 109 6.06 12.51 5.88
C PRO A 109 6.84 12.40 4.58
N ARG A 110 7.74 11.43 4.45
CA ARG A 110 8.49 11.23 3.21
C ARG A 110 7.65 10.58 2.14
N ILE A 111 6.53 9.95 2.53
CA ILE A 111 5.66 9.26 1.58
C ILE A 111 4.65 10.24 1.03
N SER A 112 4.66 10.43 -0.29
CA SER A 112 3.72 11.34 -0.92
C SER A 112 2.38 10.68 -1.20
N SER A 113 2.37 9.39 -1.46
CA SER A 113 1.13 8.66 -1.61
C SER A 113 1.35 7.18 -1.39
N VAL A 114 0.27 6.47 -1.14
CA VAL A 114 0.31 5.03 -0.90
C VAL A 114 -0.90 4.38 -1.57
N GLU A 115 -0.69 3.18 -2.06
CA GLU A 115 -1.78 2.32 -2.47
C GLU A 115 -1.65 1.04 -1.65
N VAL A 116 -2.73 0.64 -1.00
CA VAL A 116 -2.75 -0.57 -0.17
C VAL A 116 -3.79 -1.51 -0.73
N VAL A 117 -3.41 -2.77 -0.88
CA VAL A 117 -4.31 -3.84 -1.29
C VAL A 117 -4.33 -4.87 -0.19
N VAL A 118 -5.52 -5.25 0.27
CA VAL A 118 -5.67 -6.35 1.21
C VAL A 118 -6.45 -7.45 0.51
N HIS A 119 -5.84 -8.61 0.40
CA HIS A 119 -6.45 -9.79 -0.23
C HIS A 119 -7.01 -10.69 0.85
N LYS A 120 -8.18 -11.24 0.59
CA LYS A 120 -8.83 -12.20 1.48
C LYS A 120 -9.12 -13.45 0.66
N PRO A 121 -8.09 -14.27 0.36
CA PRO A 121 -8.26 -15.40 -0.56
C PRO A 121 -9.25 -16.45 -0.05
N ALA A 122 -9.40 -16.56 1.26
CA ALA A 122 -10.31 -17.53 1.85
C ALA A 122 -11.64 -16.90 2.27
N ALA A 123 -12.04 -15.82 1.61
CA ALA A 123 -13.32 -15.19 1.91
C ALA A 123 -14.46 -16.23 1.80
N PRO A 124 -15.41 -16.20 2.73
CA PRO A 124 -16.44 -17.23 2.77
C PRO A 124 -17.55 -16.98 1.75
N ILE A 125 -17.22 -17.21 0.49
CA ILE A 125 -18.14 -17.06 -0.63
C ILE A 125 -18.46 -18.47 -1.13
N PRO A 126 -19.73 -18.85 -1.22
CA PRO A 126 -20.09 -20.22 -1.60
C PRO A 126 -20.06 -20.42 -3.13
N HIS A 127 -19.00 -19.97 -3.76
CA HIS A 127 -18.80 -20.09 -5.21
C HIS A 127 -17.31 -20.16 -5.49
N ALA A 128 -16.95 -20.69 -6.65
CA ALA A 128 -15.56 -20.75 -7.04
C ALA A 128 -15.10 -19.34 -7.40
N PHE A 129 -13.97 -18.93 -6.87
CA PHE A 129 -13.38 -17.62 -7.18
C PHE A 129 -11.89 -17.69 -6.87
N ALA A 130 -11.14 -16.76 -7.43
CA ALA A 130 -9.70 -16.75 -7.22
C ALA A 130 -9.33 -15.96 -5.96
N ASP A 131 -9.94 -14.83 -5.76
CA ASP A 131 -9.50 -13.92 -4.71
C ASP A 131 -10.54 -12.82 -4.51
N VAL A 132 -10.55 -12.24 -3.32
CA VAL A 132 -11.27 -11.00 -3.06
C VAL A 132 -10.23 -10.03 -2.53
N ARG A 133 -10.19 -8.83 -3.08
CA ARG A 133 -9.26 -7.83 -2.58
C ARG A 133 -9.91 -6.46 -2.58
N VAL A 134 -9.51 -5.65 -1.63
CA VAL A 134 -9.92 -4.26 -1.55
C VAL A 134 -8.70 -3.39 -1.71
N VAL A 135 -8.85 -2.26 -2.35
CA VAL A 135 -7.75 -1.37 -2.70
C VAL A 135 -8.10 0.03 -2.23
N THR A 136 -7.17 0.70 -1.60
CA THR A 136 -7.37 2.10 -1.24
C THR A 136 -6.08 2.88 -1.52
N SER A 137 -6.21 4.18 -1.68
CA SER A 137 -5.09 5.08 -1.93
C SER A 137 -5.21 6.31 -1.05
N ARG A 138 -4.07 6.90 -0.74
CA ARG A 138 -4.02 8.18 -0.04
C ARG A 138 -2.95 9.03 -0.71
N HIS A 139 -3.22 10.32 -0.83
CA HIS A 139 -2.27 11.27 -1.40
C HIS A 139 -2.09 12.42 -0.44
N ARG A 140 -0.85 12.87 -0.30
CA ARG A 140 -0.54 13.98 0.56
C ARG A 140 -0.56 15.25 -0.26
N GLY A 141 -0.97 16.32 0.37
CA GLY A 141 -0.91 17.62 -0.28
C GLY A 141 -2.01 17.90 -1.26
N GLU A 142 -2.98 17.00 -1.36
CA GLU A 142 -4.11 17.26 -2.20
C GLU A 142 -4.96 18.31 -1.54
N PRO A 143 -5.27 19.37 -2.21
CA PRO A 143 -6.04 20.42 -1.59
C PRO A 143 -7.44 19.93 -1.30
N ALA A 144 -7.95 20.34 -0.18
CA ALA A 144 -9.31 20.06 0.15
C ALA A 144 -10.15 20.88 -0.80
N VAL A 145 -11.13 20.32 -1.38
CA VAL A 145 -11.88 21.07 -2.36
C VAL A 145 -13.21 21.55 -1.85
#